data_a27baf6169c4f9e16375a21211d36906
#
_entry.id   a27baf6169c4f9e16375a21211d36906
#
_cell.length_a   1.000
_cell.length_b   1.000
_cell.length_c   1.000
_cell.angle_alpha   90.00
_cell.angle_beta   90.00
_cell.angle_gamma   90.00
#
_symmetry.space_group_name_H-M   'P 1'
#
loop_
_entity.id
_entity.type
_entity.pdbx_description
1 polymer ?
#
loop_
_entity_poly.entity_id
_entity_poly.type
_entity_poly.pdbx_seq_one_letter_code
_entity_poly.pdbx_strand_id
1 'polypeptide(L)'
;MYRKKDNRLTINDFILPFGGALAADNRWVTKSRLIPWDEVEGDYSDLFPSNTGTVAKPARVAFGALVIKETLGLTDEETVEQIRENPYLQYFLGYKEYTNEKPFDPSLMVRFRKRFNAEKLSAINEDICGQDKKDDAGPPATGGRSGQHVSSEEASNEPPGNKGKLIMDATCVPADIH
;
A
#
# COMPACT_ATOMS: atom_id res chain seq x y z
N MET A 1 4.45 17.03 19.45
CA MET A 1 3.17 17.62 18.97
C MET A 1 2.80 17.00 17.63
N TYR A 2 1.56 16.59 17.44
CA TYR A 2 1.04 16.08 16.18
C TYR A 2 -0.15 16.93 15.71
N ARG A 3 -0.25 17.15 14.38
CA ARG A 3 -1.37 17.84 13.76
C ARG A 3 -1.95 16.92 12.69
N LYS A 4 -3.19 16.47 12.87
CA LYS A 4 -3.90 15.66 11.88
C LYS A 4 -3.97 16.40 10.55
N LYS A 5 -3.75 15.67 9.47
CA LYS A 5 -3.91 16.17 8.09
C LYS A 5 -5.17 15.56 7.47
N ASP A 6 -5.80 16.32 6.60
CA ASP A 6 -6.81 15.79 5.70
C ASP A 6 -6.14 14.90 4.65
N ASN A 7 -6.53 13.63 4.60
CA ASN A 7 -5.98 12.63 3.68
C ASN A 7 -6.75 12.56 2.34
N ARG A 8 -7.77 13.40 2.17
CA ARG A 8 -8.58 13.47 0.94
C ARG A 8 -7.81 14.17 -0.16
N LEU A 9 -7.03 13.38 -0.90
CA LEU A 9 -6.31 13.84 -2.09
C LEU A 9 -6.76 13.02 -3.28
N THR A 10 -7.32 13.66 -4.29
CA THR A 10 -7.62 13.01 -5.56
C THR A 10 -6.44 13.14 -6.52
N ILE A 11 -6.38 12.26 -7.53
CA ILE A 11 -5.29 12.30 -8.52
C ILE A 11 -5.27 13.61 -9.30
N ASN A 12 -6.44 14.25 -9.48
CA ASN A 12 -6.57 15.51 -10.21
C ASN A 12 -6.13 16.73 -9.40
N ASP A 13 -6.03 16.59 -8.07
CA ASP A 13 -5.59 17.68 -7.18
C ASP A 13 -4.05 17.80 -7.11
N PHE A 14 -3.33 16.81 -7.68
CA PHE A 14 -1.87 16.80 -7.65
C PHE A 14 -1.30 17.65 -8.79
N ILE A 15 -0.53 18.66 -8.42
CA ILE A 15 0.08 19.62 -9.36
C ILE A 15 1.45 19.10 -9.78
N LEU A 16 1.62 18.82 -11.07
CA LEU A 16 2.89 18.46 -11.68
C LEU A 16 3.63 19.69 -12.22
N PRO A 17 4.96 19.71 -12.21
CA PRO A 17 5.74 20.71 -12.93
C PRO A 17 5.49 20.53 -14.44
N PHE A 18 5.52 21.62 -15.19
CA PHE A 18 5.34 21.64 -16.66
C PHE A 18 3.96 21.20 -17.17
N GLY A 19 2.96 21.06 -16.29
CA GLY A 19 1.63 20.58 -16.64
C GLY A 19 1.58 19.04 -16.74
N GLY A 20 0.43 18.52 -17.17
CA GLY A 20 0.18 17.08 -17.25
C GLY A 20 -0.66 16.53 -16.10
N ALA A 21 -0.86 15.22 -16.10
CA ALA A 21 -1.58 14.49 -15.07
C ALA A 21 -0.88 13.17 -14.75
N LEU A 22 -1.06 12.70 -13.51
CA LEU A 22 -0.60 11.38 -13.13
C LEU A 22 -1.43 10.30 -13.83
N ALA A 23 -0.79 9.22 -14.27
CA ALA A 23 -1.49 8.06 -14.82
C ALA A 23 -2.29 7.35 -13.73
N ALA A 24 -3.60 7.17 -13.93
CA ALA A 24 -4.50 6.63 -12.92
C ALA A 24 -4.29 5.12 -12.66
N ASP A 25 -3.69 4.41 -13.61
CA ASP A 25 -3.33 2.99 -13.56
C ASP A 25 -1.95 2.73 -12.92
N ASN A 26 -1.23 3.80 -12.54
CA ASN A 26 0.07 3.62 -11.89
C ASN A 26 -0.08 2.89 -10.55
N ARG A 27 0.82 1.94 -10.29
CA ARG A 27 0.82 1.11 -9.07
C ARG A 27 0.77 1.90 -7.76
N TRP A 28 1.38 3.09 -7.69
CA TRP A 28 1.38 3.92 -6.49
C TRP A 28 0.06 4.66 -6.29
N VAL A 29 -0.60 5.03 -7.41
CA VAL A 29 -1.94 5.60 -7.38
C VAL A 29 -2.93 4.54 -6.90
N THR A 30 -2.85 3.32 -7.43
CA THR A 30 -3.69 2.19 -6.99
C THR A 30 -3.44 1.86 -5.51
N LYS A 31 -2.18 1.71 -5.09
CA LYS A 31 -1.84 1.47 -3.68
C LYS A 31 -2.34 2.58 -2.74
N SER A 32 -2.32 3.84 -3.19
CA SER A 32 -2.83 4.96 -2.39
C SER A 32 -4.32 4.86 -2.08
N ARG A 33 -5.10 4.19 -2.93
CA ARG A 33 -6.54 3.97 -2.73
C ARG A 33 -6.85 2.79 -1.81
N LEU A 34 -5.95 1.81 -1.76
CA LEU A 34 -6.13 0.60 -0.96
C LEU A 34 -5.82 0.82 0.54
N ILE A 35 -4.99 1.80 0.88
CA ILE A 35 -4.59 2.02 2.27
C ILE A 35 -5.64 2.88 2.99
N PRO A 36 -6.15 2.43 4.15
CA PRO A 36 -7.10 3.18 4.97
C PRO A 36 -6.40 4.31 5.72
N TRP A 37 -6.07 5.39 5.03
CA TRP A 37 -5.25 6.49 5.56
C TRP A 37 -5.82 7.15 6.82
N ASP A 38 -7.13 7.18 6.98
CA ASP A 38 -7.77 7.79 8.15
C ASP A 38 -7.58 6.94 9.42
N GLU A 39 -7.54 5.61 9.29
CA GLU A 39 -7.21 4.69 10.38
C GLU A 39 -5.73 4.80 10.76
N VAL A 40 -4.85 4.79 9.76
CA VAL A 40 -3.39 5.02 9.96
C VAL A 40 -3.14 6.36 10.66
N GLU A 41 -3.88 7.41 10.29
CA GLU A 41 -3.80 8.74 10.92
C GLU A 41 -4.28 8.71 12.37
N GLY A 42 -5.36 7.98 12.66
CA GLY A 42 -5.89 7.76 14.01
C GLY A 42 -4.83 7.14 14.91
N ASP A 43 -4.37 5.95 14.56
CA ASP A 43 -3.38 5.19 15.31
C ASP A 43 -2.07 5.95 15.54
N TYR A 44 -1.63 6.67 14.50
CA TYR A 44 -0.42 7.46 14.61
C TYR A 44 -0.59 8.67 15.53
N SER A 45 -1.74 9.33 15.51
CA SER A 45 -2.03 10.50 16.35
C SER A 45 -2.01 10.16 17.84
N ASP A 46 -2.45 8.96 18.21
CA ASP A 46 -2.52 8.49 19.60
C ASP A 46 -1.13 8.29 20.23
N LEU A 47 -0.09 8.22 19.41
CA LEU A 47 1.30 8.16 19.88
C LEU A 47 1.83 9.53 20.37
N PHE A 48 1.06 10.59 20.26
CA PHE A 48 1.47 11.95 20.59
C PHE A 48 0.55 12.60 21.64
N PRO A 49 0.60 12.16 22.91
CA PRO A 49 -0.30 12.62 23.95
C PRO A 49 -0.11 14.09 24.32
N SER A 50 1.05 14.69 23.98
CA SER A 50 1.35 16.08 24.32
C SER A 50 1.29 17.02 23.11
N ASN A 51 0.77 18.23 23.33
CA ASN A 51 0.73 19.28 22.31
C ASN A 51 1.99 20.18 22.32
N THR A 52 3.08 19.75 22.99
CA THR A 52 4.33 20.49 23.09
C THR A 52 5.43 19.85 22.25
N GLY A 53 6.40 20.67 21.79
CA GLY A 53 7.56 20.22 21.03
C GLY A 53 7.42 20.42 19.52
N THR A 54 8.40 19.92 18.77
CA THR A 54 8.45 20.00 17.31
C THR A 54 7.29 19.21 16.67
N VAL A 55 6.69 19.78 15.63
CA VAL A 55 5.60 19.12 14.88
C VAL A 55 6.15 17.87 14.19
N ALA A 56 5.52 16.74 14.45
CA ALA A 56 5.87 15.48 13.79
C ALA A 56 5.43 15.49 12.32
N LYS A 57 6.12 14.70 11.48
CA LYS A 57 5.69 14.49 10.10
C LYS A 57 4.31 13.78 10.10
N PRO A 58 3.46 14.04 9.09
CA PRO A 58 2.17 13.40 8.95
C PRO A 58 2.26 11.86 8.95
N ALA A 59 1.22 11.18 9.45
CA ALA A 59 1.15 9.72 9.45
C ALA A 59 1.36 9.13 8.06
N ARG A 60 0.70 9.71 7.06
CA ARG A 60 0.81 9.28 5.66
C ARG A 60 2.24 9.37 5.12
N VAL A 61 3.02 10.39 5.52
CA VAL A 61 4.44 10.49 5.15
C VAL A 61 5.26 9.41 5.87
N ALA A 62 5.03 9.22 7.17
CA ALA A 62 5.80 8.27 7.96
C ALA A 62 5.55 6.81 7.55
N PHE A 63 4.28 6.41 7.46
CA PHE A 63 3.88 5.07 7.04
C PHE A 63 4.19 4.82 5.56
N GLY A 64 3.81 5.77 4.70
CA GLY A 64 4.04 5.64 3.25
C GLY A 64 5.52 5.51 2.89
N ALA A 65 6.43 6.20 3.59
CA ALA A 65 7.86 6.05 3.39
C ALA A 65 8.36 4.63 3.73
N LEU A 66 7.81 4.01 4.79
CA LEU A 66 8.12 2.61 5.12
C LEU A 66 7.62 1.67 4.04
N VAL A 67 6.39 1.87 3.54
CA VAL A 67 5.82 1.06 2.44
C VAL A 67 6.67 1.18 1.17
N ILE A 68 7.12 2.40 0.81
CA ILE A 68 7.99 2.63 -0.35
C ILE A 68 9.30 1.87 -0.18
N LYS A 69 9.96 2.04 0.96
CA LYS A 69 11.22 1.37 1.28
C LYS A 69 11.12 -0.14 1.11
N GLU A 70 10.14 -0.77 1.75
CA GLU A 70 9.96 -2.22 1.70
C GLU A 70 9.56 -2.71 0.30
N THR A 71 8.68 -1.97 -0.40
CA THR A 71 8.25 -2.35 -1.75
C THR A 71 9.38 -2.29 -2.78
N LEU A 72 10.31 -1.35 -2.62
CA LEU A 72 11.41 -1.14 -3.57
C LEU A 72 12.75 -1.74 -3.10
N GLY A 73 12.83 -2.22 -1.85
CA GLY A 73 14.06 -2.80 -1.28
C GLY A 73 15.18 -1.77 -1.11
N LEU A 74 14.85 -0.52 -0.75
CA LEU A 74 15.79 0.59 -0.70
C LEU A 74 16.43 0.78 0.69
N THR A 75 17.57 1.48 0.73
CA THR A 75 18.13 2.04 1.96
C THR A 75 17.30 3.24 2.43
N ASP A 76 17.55 3.76 3.63
CA ASP A 76 16.85 4.93 4.16
C ASP A 76 17.16 6.19 3.32
N GLU A 77 18.40 6.36 2.92
CA GLU A 77 18.87 7.45 2.07
C GLU A 77 18.27 7.40 0.67
N GLU A 78 18.33 6.23 0.02
CA GLU A 78 17.74 6.01 -1.31
C GLU A 78 16.24 6.21 -1.30
N THR A 79 15.56 5.81 -0.23
CA THR A 79 14.10 6.05 -0.10
C THR A 79 13.79 7.54 -0.17
N VAL A 80 14.53 8.37 0.56
CA VAL A 80 14.34 9.82 0.56
C VAL A 80 14.61 10.43 -0.82
N GLU A 81 15.69 9.99 -1.50
CA GLU A 81 16.02 10.48 -2.84
C GLU A 81 14.98 10.04 -3.87
N GLN A 82 14.52 8.78 -3.83
CA GLN A 82 13.46 8.31 -4.71
C GLN A 82 12.14 9.06 -4.53
N ILE A 83 11.77 9.38 -3.28
CA ILE A 83 10.60 10.21 -3.01
C ILE A 83 10.79 11.62 -3.59
N ARG A 84 11.97 12.20 -3.46
CA ARG A 84 12.28 13.54 -4.00
C ARG A 84 12.14 13.59 -5.53
N GLU A 85 12.56 12.54 -6.23
CA GLU A 85 12.63 12.50 -7.69
C GLU A 85 11.32 12.06 -8.36
N ASN A 86 10.48 11.32 -7.65
CA ASN A 86 9.33 10.65 -8.24
C ASN A 86 7.99 11.27 -7.80
N PRO A 87 7.24 11.92 -8.72
CA PRO A 87 5.97 12.54 -8.41
C PRO A 87 4.89 11.54 -7.94
N TYR A 88 4.91 10.29 -8.41
CA TYR A 88 3.98 9.27 -7.94
C TYR A 88 4.20 8.89 -6.48
N LEU A 89 5.46 8.86 -6.03
CA LEU A 89 5.78 8.62 -4.62
C LEU A 89 5.36 9.80 -3.75
N GLN A 90 5.52 11.03 -4.23
CA GLN A 90 5.05 12.22 -3.54
C GLN A 90 3.52 12.25 -3.42
N TYR A 91 2.81 11.93 -4.51
CA TYR A 91 1.36 11.74 -4.47
C TYR A 91 0.93 10.68 -3.45
N PHE A 92 1.60 9.53 -3.45
CA PHE A 92 1.35 8.44 -2.49
C PHE A 92 1.49 8.92 -1.04
N LEU A 93 2.48 9.76 -0.75
CA LEU A 93 2.70 10.37 0.56
C LEU A 93 1.75 11.53 0.90
N GLY A 94 0.82 11.88 0.01
CA GLY A 94 -0.17 12.92 0.25
C GLY A 94 0.35 14.34 0.06
N TYR A 95 1.37 14.55 -0.75
CA TYR A 95 1.74 15.87 -1.23
C TYR A 95 0.70 16.36 -2.24
N LYS A 96 0.45 17.67 -2.25
CA LYS A 96 -0.48 18.29 -3.20
C LYS A 96 0.19 18.73 -4.48
N GLU A 97 1.50 18.88 -4.46
CA GLU A 97 2.31 19.35 -5.58
C GLU A 97 3.67 18.65 -5.57
N TYR A 98 4.27 18.57 -6.73
CA TYR A 98 5.63 18.08 -6.87
C TYR A 98 6.62 19.09 -6.32
N THR A 99 7.59 18.63 -5.56
CA THR A 99 8.69 19.44 -5.04
C THR A 99 10.03 18.69 -5.16
N ASN A 100 11.09 19.42 -5.45
CA ASN A 100 12.47 18.90 -5.42
C ASN A 100 13.11 18.93 -4.03
N GLU A 101 12.39 19.41 -3.02
CA GLU A 101 12.89 19.45 -1.65
C GLU A 101 12.91 18.06 -1.03
N LYS A 102 13.89 17.82 -0.17
CA LYS A 102 13.94 16.59 0.62
C LYS A 102 12.71 16.51 1.52
N PRO A 103 11.93 15.42 1.45
CA PRO A 103 10.70 15.26 2.22
C PRO A 103 10.97 15.26 3.72
N PHE A 104 12.10 14.66 4.13
CA PHE A 104 12.58 14.58 5.52
C PHE A 104 14.03 14.09 5.54
N ASP A 105 14.66 14.17 6.72
CA ASP A 105 15.99 13.61 6.94
C ASP A 105 15.93 12.08 7.03
N PRO A 106 16.82 11.31 6.35
CA PRO A 106 16.81 9.84 6.39
C PRO A 106 16.81 9.23 7.79
N SER A 107 17.44 9.90 8.77
CA SER A 107 17.46 9.45 10.17
C SER A 107 16.06 9.34 10.80
N LEU A 108 15.05 10.04 10.25
CA LEU A 108 13.66 9.91 10.70
C LEU A 108 13.05 8.54 10.41
N MET A 109 13.57 7.79 9.43
CA MET A 109 13.12 6.43 9.13
C MET A 109 13.23 5.50 10.35
N VAL A 110 14.26 5.66 11.17
CA VAL A 110 14.41 4.92 12.43
C VAL A 110 13.25 5.21 13.39
N ARG A 111 12.82 6.49 13.47
CA ARG A 111 11.70 6.90 14.32
C ARG A 111 10.36 6.40 13.76
N PHE A 112 10.21 6.38 12.46
CA PHE A 112 9.01 5.85 11.80
C PHE A 112 8.86 4.34 12.09
N ARG A 113 9.92 3.53 11.90
CA ARG A 113 9.91 2.10 12.25
C ARG A 113 9.57 1.83 13.72
N LYS A 114 10.06 2.66 14.66
CA LYS A 114 9.73 2.51 16.07
C LYS A 114 8.26 2.81 16.41
N ARG A 115 7.60 3.66 15.61
CA ARG A 115 6.20 4.04 15.81
C ARG A 115 5.23 3.03 15.18
N PHE A 116 5.58 2.52 14.02
CA PHE A 116 4.83 1.46 13.34
C PHE A 116 5.48 0.11 13.66
N ASN A 117 5.21 -0.42 14.86
CA ASN A 117 5.67 -1.75 15.25
C ASN A 117 4.93 -2.86 14.47
N ALA A 118 5.40 -4.11 14.61
CA ALA A 118 4.85 -5.26 13.89
C ALA A 118 3.34 -5.46 14.13
N GLU A 119 2.85 -5.22 15.35
CA GLU A 119 1.44 -5.36 15.72
C GLU A 119 0.55 -4.36 14.95
N LYS A 120 0.96 -3.09 14.90
CA LYS A 120 0.23 -2.06 14.13
C LYS A 120 0.26 -2.30 12.64
N LEU A 121 1.40 -2.76 12.11
CA LEU A 121 1.51 -3.13 10.70
C LEU A 121 0.61 -4.31 10.36
N SER A 122 0.50 -5.30 11.26
CA SER A 122 -0.41 -6.44 11.08
C SER A 122 -1.87 -6.00 11.07
N ALA A 123 -2.28 -5.13 12.01
CA ALA A 123 -3.64 -4.60 12.05
C ALA A 123 -4.00 -3.84 10.77
N ILE A 124 -3.15 -2.92 10.30
CA ILE A 124 -3.37 -2.19 9.04
C ILE A 124 -3.45 -3.16 7.84
N ASN A 125 -2.63 -4.20 7.84
CA ASN A 125 -2.65 -5.19 6.76
C ASN A 125 -3.92 -6.05 6.77
N GLU A 126 -4.44 -6.38 7.94
CA GLU A 126 -5.73 -7.07 8.09
C GLU A 126 -6.89 -6.21 7.58
N ASP A 127 -6.86 -4.90 7.86
CA ASP A 127 -7.86 -3.95 7.37
C ASP A 127 -7.83 -3.83 5.84
N ILE A 128 -6.65 -3.77 5.23
CA ILE A 128 -6.47 -3.77 3.76
C ILE A 128 -7.04 -5.06 3.17
N CYS A 129 -6.68 -6.23 3.71
CA CYS A 129 -7.17 -7.52 3.22
C CYS A 129 -8.67 -7.75 3.51
N GLY A 130 -9.21 -7.09 4.53
CA GLY A 130 -10.63 -7.15 4.88
C GLY A 130 -11.51 -6.34 3.94
N GLN A 131 -10.99 -5.26 3.36
CA GLN A 131 -11.70 -4.42 2.38
C GLN A 131 -11.85 -5.12 1.02
N ASP A 132 -10.84 -5.84 0.55
CA ASP A 132 -10.92 -6.62 -0.70
C ASP A 132 -12.03 -7.67 -0.71
N LYS A 133 -12.46 -8.15 0.46
CA LYS A 133 -13.57 -9.12 0.58
C LYS A 133 -14.97 -8.50 0.52
N LYS A 134 -15.09 -7.19 0.67
CA LYS A 134 -16.39 -6.49 0.61
C LYS A 134 -16.78 -6.04 -0.80
N ASP A 135 -15.80 -5.86 -1.68
CA ASP A 135 -16.05 -5.41 -3.05
C ASP A 135 -16.42 -6.56 -4.01
N ASP A 136 -16.26 -7.82 -3.58
CA ASP A 136 -16.58 -9.01 -4.38
C ASP A 136 -17.99 -9.59 -4.10
N ALA A 137 -18.83 -8.88 -3.34
CA ALA A 137 -20.23 -9.18 -3.18
C ALA A 137 -21.05 -8.60 -4.36
N GLY A 138 -21.01 -9.28 -5.51
CA GLY A 138 -21.87 -9.00 -6.65
C GLY A 138 -23.36 -9.06 -6.27
N PRO A 139 -24.25 -8.37 -7.00
CA PRO A 139 -25.67 -8.26 -6.68
C PRO A 139 -26.35 -9.64 -6.68
N PRO A 140 -27.34 -9.86 -5.79
CA PRO A 140 -28.03 -11.14 -5.68
C PRO A 140 -28.78 -11.45 -6.99
N ALA A 141 -28.44 -12.58 -7.61
CA ALA A 141 -29.17 -13.11 -8.77
C ALA A 141 -30.60 -13.48 -8.33
N THR A 142 -31.56 -12.69 -8.76
CA THR A 142 -33.00 -12.99 -8.66
C THR A 142 -33.36 -14.10 -9.64
N GLY A 143 -34.04 -15.07 -9.11
CA GLY A 143 -34.41 -16.37 -9.60
C GLY A 143 -35.13 -16.47 -10.96
N GLY A 144 -35.23 -17.70 -11.42
CA GLY A 144 -36.09 -18.11 -12.53
C GLY A 144 -35.86 -19.52 -13.03
N ARG A 145 -36.35 -20.50 -12.33
CA ARG A 145 -37.18 -21.65 -12.73
C ARG A 145 -36.77 -22.56 -13.90
N SER A 146 -36.54 -23.81 -13.51
CA SER A 146 -37.03 -25.09 -14.10
C SER A 146 -36.70 -25.47 -15.56
N GLY A 147 -36.12 -26.68 -15.71
CA GLY A 147 -36.12 -27.46 -16.92
C GLY A 147 -35.25 -28.69 -16.81
N GLN A 148 -35.92 -29.85 -16.79
CA GLN A 148 -35.45 -31.21 -16.60
C GLN A 148 -34.51 -31.75 -17.69
N HIS A 149 -33.67 -32.71 -17.26
CA HIS A 149 -33.29 -34.01 -17.86
C HIS A 149 -32.55 -34.01 -19.22
N VAL A 150 -31.39 -34.59 -19.27
CA VAL A 150 -31.05 -35.94 -19.79
C VAL A 150 -29.53 -36.18 -19.65
N SER A 151 -29.21 -37.37 -19.21
CA SER A 151 -27.89 -37.99 -19.06
C SER A 151 -27.13 -38.15 -20.38
N SER A 152 -25.82 -37.94 -20.37
CA SER A 152 -24.85 -38.81 -21.05
C SER A 152 -23.43 -38.55 -20.49
N GLU A 153 -22.83 -39.64 -20.08
CA GLU A 153 -21.45 -39.79 -19.62
C GLU A 153 -20.50 -39.50 -20.80
N GLU A 154 -19.57 -38.63 -20.62
CA GLU A 154 -18.25 -38.72 -21.27
C GLU A 154 -17.17 -38.18 -20.33
N ALA A 155 -16.24 -39.07 -20.05
CA ALA A 155 -15.05 -38.82 -19.24
C ALA A 155 -14.10 -37.87 -19.98
N SER A 156 -13.90 -36.68 -19.47
CA SER A 156 -12.78 -35.81 -19.82
C SER A 156 -11.88 -35.62 -18.61
N ASN A 157 -10.67 -36.07 -18.80
CA ASN A 157 -9.54 -36.07 -17.88
C ASN A 157 -9.01 -34.63 -17.74
N GLU A 158 -9.52 -33.88 -16.78
CA GLU A 158 -8.92 -32.59 -16.40
C GLU A 158 -7.91 -32.80 -15.24
N PRO A 159 -6.71 -32.21 -15.34
CA PRO A 159 -5.75 -32.26 -14.25
C PRO A 159 -6.26 -31.47 -13.03
N PRO A 160 -5.96 -31.89 -11.80
CA PRO A 160 -6.47 -31.27 -10.59
C PRO A 160 -6.02 -29.82 -10.47
N GLY A 161 -6.98 -28.90 -10.40
CA GLY A 161 -6.76 -27.49 -10.21
C GLY A 161 -5.86 -27.20 -9.02
N ASN A 162 -4.79 -26.49 -9.27
CA ASN A 162 -3.78 -26.08 -8.29
C ASN A 162 -4.42 -25.09 -7.30
N LYS A 163 -4.73 -25.54 -6.09
CA LYS A 163 -5.23 -24.72 -4.98
C LYS A 163 -4.06 -23.93 -4.36
N GLY A 164 -3.48 -23.02 -5.12
CA GLY A 164 -2.67 -21.91 -4.66
C GLY A 164 -1.81 -22.07 -3.40
N LYS A 165 -1.02 -23.15 -3.26
CA LYS A 165 -0.01 -23.26 -2.24
C LYS A 165 1.34 -22.98 -2.86
N LEU A 166 1.82 -21.75 -2.70
CA LEU A 166 3.16 -21.37 -3.11
C LEU A 166 4.18 -22.06 -2.20
N ILE A 167 4.81 -23.13 -2.69
CA ILE A 167 5.94 -23.77 -2.03
C ILE A 167 7.19 -23.14 -2.64
N MET A 168 7.81 -22.21 -1.91
CA MET A 168 9.14 -21.69 -2.26
C MET A 168 10.18 -22.69 -1.74
N ASP A 169 10.72 -23.49 -2.63
CA ASP A 169 11.88 -24.34 -2.35
C ASP A 169 13.14 -23.50 -2.66
N ALA A 170 13.83 -23.08 -1.60
CA ALA A 170 15.10 -22.39 -1.70
C ALA A 170 16.23 -23.44 -1.82
N THR A 171 16.47 -23.92 -3.01
CA THR A 171 17.66 -24.71 -3.32
C THR A 171 18.87 -23.78 -3.47
N CYS A 172 19.64 -23.59 -2.39
CA CYS A 172 20.98 -23.03 -2.47
C CYS A 172 21.92 -24.08 -3.08
N VAL A 173 22.29 -23.90 -4.32
CA VAL A 173 23.42 -24.65 -4.92
C VAL A 173 24.71 -23.89 -4.60
N PRO A 174 25.67 -24.48 -3.86
CA PRO A 174 26.98 -23.85 -3.69
C PRO A 174 27.71 -23.84 -5.04
N ALA A 175 28.10 -22.62 -5.49
CA ALA A 175 28.95 -22.46 -6.65
C ALA A 175 30.39 -22.84 -6.24
N ASP A 176 30.88 -24.00 -6.69
CA ASP A 176 32.29 -24.33 -6.66
C ASP A 176 33.03 -23.48 -7.72
N ILE A 177 33.84 -22.55 -7.24
CA ILE A 177 34.75 -21.77 -8.07
C ILE A 177 36.14 -22.41 -7.95
N HIS A 178 36.62 -23.03 -9.04
CA HIS A 178 37.99 -23.40 -9.23
C HIS A 178 38.78 -22.26 -9.85
#